data_3d8f51f902eef203269d368e3cb261eb
#
_entry.id   3d8f51f902eef203269d368e3cb261eb
#
_cell.length_a   1.000
_cell.length_b   1.000
_cell.length_c   1.000
_cell.angle_alpha   90.00
_cell.angle_beta   90.00
_cell.angle_gamma   90.00
#
_symmetry.space_group_name_H-M   'P 1'
#
loop_
_entity.id
_entity.type
_entity.pdbx_description
1 polymer ?
#
loop_
_entity_poly.entity_id
_entity_poly.type
_entity_poly.pdbx_seq_one_letter_code
_entity_poly.pdbx_strand_id
1 'polypeptide(L)'
;LIGMNYGINVKVLRRIIGEFANSWGFGFDFGIQYQTKNGWSFGIMGRDITTTFNAWSFDENRINDIQNAIIGQNQALPQKREITIPKIQLGLSKDFYFGNDYSLLSAFDLFLMFDETNDILSTSIISINPALGLEIGYIDLVFLRIGAGNFQKELDYSGKNNLSFQPNFGIGFNLSNFEISYALTDIGDQSTALYSNIFSIKFDIFNSR
;
A
#
# COMPACT_ATOMS: atom_id res chain seq x y z
N LEU A 1 -8.01 20.92 -8.84
CA LEU A 1 -7.12 22.06 -8.47
C LEU A 1 -5.81 21.88 -9.18
N ILE A 2 -5.53 22.75 -10.15
CA ILE A 2 -4.24 22.81 -10.83
C ILE A 2 -3.27 23.47 -9.86
N GLY A 3 -2.10 22.87 -9.65
CA GLY A 3 -1.09 23.41 -8.75
C GLY A 3 -0.45 22.36 -7.85
N MET A 4 0.16 22.83 -6.80
CA MET A 4 0.88 21.99 -5.83
C MET A 4 0.01 21.76 -4.59
N ASN A 5 -0.17 20.50 -4.23
CA ASN A 5 -0.81 20.05 -3.01
C ASN A 5 0.22 19.33 -2.13
N TYR A 6 0.10 19.48 -0.83
CA TYR A 6 0.94 18.78 0.14
C TYR A 6 0.08 18.26 1.29
N GLY A 7 0.53 17.18 1.87
CA GLY A 7 -0.16 16.54 2.97
C GLY A 7 0.79 15.89 3.96
N ILE A 8 0.37 15.86 5.20
CA ILE A 8 1.06 15.17 6.29
C ILE A 8 0.06 14.24 6.97
N ASN A 9 0.48 13.03 7.25
CA ASN A 9 -0.30 12.06 8.01
C ASN A 9 0.48 11.65 9.25
N VAL A 10 -0.20 11.69 10.40
CA VAL A 10 0.32 11.24 11.70
C VAL A 10 -0.37 9.93 12.03
N LYS A 11 0.41 8.88 12.28
CA LYS A 11 -0.09 7.54 12.61
C LYS A 11 0.16 7.22 14.07
N VAL A 12 -0.86 6.73 14.73
CA VAL A 12 -0.76 6.12 16.05
C VAL A 12 -1.23 4.69 15.91
N LEU A 13 -0.35 3.74 16.17
CA LEU A 13 -0.59 2.32 16.00
C LEU A 13 -0.70 1.66 17.37
N ARG A 14 -1.74 0.88 17.57
CA ARG A 14 -1.87 -0.02 18.70
C ARG A 14 -2.08 -1.42 18.19
N ARG A 15 -1.22 -2.35 18.58
CA ARG A 15 -1.33 -3.77 18.25
C ARG A 15 -1.50 -4.57 19.54
N ILE A 16 -2.34 -5.58 19.48
CA ILE A 16 -2.60 -6.49 20.61
C ILE A 16 -2.52 -7.91 20.05
N ILE A 17 -1.68 -8.74 20.66
CA ILE A 17 -1.53 -10.15 20.33
C ILE A 17 -2.03 -10.96 21.53
N GLY A 18 -3.30 -11.35 21.48
CA GLY A 18 -3.96 -12.04 22.56
C GLY A 18 -3.78 -11.32 23.90
N GLU A 19 -3.51 -12.07 24.95
CA GLU A 19 -3.19 -11.55 26.29
C GLU A 19 -1.66 -11.45 26.54
N PHE A 20 -0.85 -11.79 25.54
CA PHE A 20 0.60 -11.96 25.70
C PHE A 20 1.42 -10.73 25.44
N ALA A 21 0.97 -9.89 24.47
CA ALA A 21 1.74 -8.75 24.04
C ALA A 21 0.86 -7.60 23.55
N ASN A 22 1.30 -6.39 23.80
CA ASN A 22 0.74 -5.20 23.20
C ASN A 22 1.86 -4.25 22.78
N SER A 23 1.59 -3.43 21.76
CA SER A 23 2.53 -2.39 21.34
C SER A 23 1.82 -1.08 21.05
N TRP A 24 2.58 0.00 21.22
CA TRP A 24 2.26 1.32 20.73
C TRP A 24 3.32 1.76 19.75
N GLY A 25 2.88 2.37 18.65
CA GLY A 25 3.76 2.90 17.62
C GLY A 25 3.30 4.26 17.12
N PHE A 26 4.26 5.02 16.60
CA PHE A 26 4.04 6.34 16.00
C PHE A 26 4.78 6.40 14.68
N GLY A 27 4.17 7.00 13.68
CA GLY A 27 4.77 7.19 12.37
C GLY A 27 4.25 8.45 11.69
N PHE A 28 5.03 8.94 10.73
CA PHE A 28 4.69 10.11 9.93
C PHE A 28 4.84 9.79 8.44
N ASP A 29 3.85 10.24 7.66
CA ASP A 29 3.95 10.27 6.22
C ASP A 29 3.89 11.72 5.73
N PHE A 30 4.58 11.99 4.64
CA PHE A 30 4.56 13.28 3.97
C PHE A 30 4.42 13.07 2.47
N GLY A 31 3.58 13.88 1.82
CA GLY A 31 3.36 13.81 0.38
C GLY A 31 3.28 15.19 -0.26
N ILE A 32 3.76 15.26 -1.49
CA ILE A 32 3.61 16.40 -2.39
C ILE A 32 3.06 15.88 -3.71
N GLN A 33 2.08 16.58 -4.26
CA GLN A 33 1.52 16.32 -5.57
C GLN A 33 1.49 17.63 -6.36
N TYR A 34 1.88 17.56 -7.62
CA TYR A 34 1.82 18.68 -8.56
C TYR A 34 1.01 18.28 -9.79
N GLN A 35 -0.02 19.06 -10.10
CA GLN A 35 -0.86 18.86 -11.28
C GLN A 35 -0.71 20.03 -12.26
N THR A 36 -0.44 19.68 -13.52
CA THR A 36 -0.29 20.63 -14.61
C THR A 36 -1.63 20.89 -15.31
N LYS A 37 -1.71 22.02 -16.06
CA LYS A 37 -2.87 22.35 -16.89
C LYS A 37 -3.12 21.34 -18.03
N ASN A 38 -2.08 20.61 -18.44
CA ASN A 38 -2.14 19.66 -19.55
C ASN A 38 -2.51 18.23 -19.07
N GLY A 39 -3.02 18.07 -17.86
CA GLY A 39 -3.44 16.79 -17.31
C GLY A 39 -2.32 15.85 -16.85
N TRP A 40 -1.08 16.33 -16.72
CA TRP A 40 -0.01 15.61 -16.06
C TRP A 40 -0.07 15.81 -14.55
N SER A 41 0.08 14.72 -13.80
CA SER A 41 0.24 14.78 -12.36
C SER A 41 1.53 14.05 -11.93
N PHE A 42 2.25 14.66 -11.01
CA PHE A 42 3.48 14.15 -10.43
C PHE A 42 3.29 14.06 -8.92
N GLY A 43 3.71 12.97 -8.31
CA GLY A 43 3.58 12.75 -6.88
C GLY A 43 4.86 12.20 -6.27
N ILE A 44 5.17 12.66 -5.07
CA ILE A 44 6.21 12.08 -4.21
C ILE A 44 5.59 11.89 -2.83
N MET A 45 5.68 10.68 -2.31
CA MET A 45 5.21 10.36 -0.97
C MET A 45 6.27 9.59 -0.21
N GLY A 46 6.66 10.11 0.94
CA GLY A 46 7.45 9.38 1.94
C GLY A 46 6.53 8.78 2.98
N ARG A 47 6.60 7.48 3.16
CA ARG A 47 5.86 6.75 4.20
C ARG A 47 6.79 6.33 5.31
N ASP A 48 6.31 6.42 6.55
CA ASP A 48 7.09 6.06 7.74
C ASP A 48 8.45 6.78 7.81
N ILE A 49 8.49 8.08 7.43
CA ILE A 49 9.72 8.87 7.22
C ILE A 49 10.58 8.93 8.49
N THR A 50 9.95 8.94 9.66
CA THR A 50 10.63 8.97 10.95
C THR A 50 11.01 7.58 11.43
N THR A 51 10.82 6.56 10.59
CA THR A 51 10.85 5.16 11.04
C THR A 51 9.76 4.92 12.07
N THR A 52 8.73 4.13 11.76
CA THR A 52 7.68 3.85 12.74
C THR A 52 8.24 2.98 13.86
N PHE A 53 8.31 3.54 15.06
CA PHE A 53 8.74 2.82 16.25
C PHE A 53 7.54 2.13 16.90
N ASN A 54 7.61 0.82 17.04
CA ASN A 54 6.67 0.05 17.85
C ASN A 54 7.38 -0.42 19.11
N ALA A 55 6.90 0.02 20.25
CA ALA A 55 7.38 -0.46 21.54
C ALA A 55 6.46 -1.58 22.03
N TRP A 56 7.00 -2.78 22.15
CA TRP A 56 6.28 -3.96 22.63
C TRP A 56 6.40 -4.11 24.14
N SER A 57 5.28 -4.37 24.80
CA SER A 57 5.20 -4.81 26.19
C SER A 57 4.70 -6.25 26.22
N PHE A 58 5.44 -7.12 26.89
CA PHE A 58 5.15 -8.54 27.01
C PHE A 58 4.76 -8.87 28.46
N ASP A 59 3.76 -9.73 28.63
CA ASP A 59 3.47 -10.37 29.92
C ASP A 59 4.42 -11.55 30.12
N GLU A 60 5.50 -11.32 30.86
CA GLU A 60 6.57 -12.32 31.10
C GLU A 60 6.04 -13.57 31.81
N ASN A 61 5.03 -13.45 32.68
CA ASN A 61 4.48 -14.61 33.39
C ASN A 61 3.79 -15.55 32.43
N ARG A 62 2.96 -15.00 31.53
CA ARG A 62 2.24 -15.83 30.55
C ARG A 62 3.17 -16.43 29.49
N ILE A 63 4.22 -15.73 29.11
CA ILE A 63 5.23 -16.29 28.19
C ILE A 63 5.96 -17.44 28.87
N ASN A 64 6.33 -17.30 30.14
CA ASN A 64 6.98 -18.38 30.91
C ASN A 64 6.06 -19.57 31.07
N ASP A 65 4.76 -19.39 31.28
CA ASP A 65 3.79 -20.47 31.37
C ASP A 65 3.72 -21.28 30.06
N ILE A 66 3.77 -20.62 28.90
CA ILE A 66 3.81 -21.28 27.59
C ILE A 66 5.14 -21.98 27.37
N GLN A 67 6.26 -21.38 27.73
CA GLN A 67 7.58 -21.99 27.61
C GLN A 67 7.70 -23.25 28.50
N ASN A 68 7.12 -23.20 29.68
CA ASN A 68 7.11 -24.37 30.60
C ASN A 68 6.16 -25.49 30.12
N ALA A 69 5.10 -25.14 29.37
CA ALA A 69 4.16 -26.11 28.82
C ALA A 69 4.73 -26.86 27.60
N ILE A 70 5.73 -26.32 26.91
CA ILE A 70 6.32 -26.92 25.71
C ILE A 70 7.79 -27.27 26.02
N ILE A 71 8.03 -28.50 26.42
CA ILE A 71 9.37 -28.99 26.74
C ILE A 71 10.24 -29.03 25.49
N GLY A 72 11.39 -28.31 25.54
CA GLY A 72 12.42 -28.35 24.46
C GLY A 72 12.44 -27.17 23.49
N GLN A 73 11.62 -26.16 23.68
CA GLN A 73 11.69 -24.94 22.89
C GLN A 73 12.36 -23.80 23.71
N ASN A 74 13.64 -23.59 23.49
CA ASN A 74 14.33 -22.37 23.91
C ASN A 74 13.93 -21.22 22.98
N GLN A 75 12.75 -20.65 23.20
CA GLN A 75 12.36 -19.44 22.47
C GLN A 75 12.91 -18.22 23.20
N ALA A 76 13.82 -17.52 22.54
CA ALA A 76 14.24 -16.20 22.97
C ALA A 76 13.02 -15.25 22.98
N LEU A 77 12.92 -14.41 24.00
CA LEU A 77 11.87 -13.37 24.05
C LEU A 77 11.94 -12.50 22.80
N PRO A 78 10.80 -12.17 22.17
CA PRO A 78 10.78 -11.29 21.02
C PRO A 78 11.42 -9.94 21.33
N GLN A 79 12.01 -9.30 20.33
CA GLN A 79 12.61 -7.98 20.51
C GLN A 79 11.55 -6.98 20.96
N LYS A 80 11.84 -6.18 22.00
CA LYS A 80 10.92 -5.17 22.54
C LYS A 80 10.71 -3.96 21.61
N ARG A 81 11.47 -3.85 20.54
CA ARG A 81 11.39 -2.76 19.56
C ARG A 81 11.31 -3.31 18.15
N GLU A 82 10.33 -2.86 17.41
CA GLU A 82 10.15 -3.11 16.00
C GLU A 82 10.27 -1.77 15.25
N ILE A 83 11.04 -1.76 14.19
CA ILE A 83 11.29 -0.58 13.37
C ILE A 83 10.75 -0.85 11.98
N THR A 84 9.90 0.04 11.47
CA THR A 84 9.43 -0.01 10.09
C THR A 84 10.31 0.88 9.22
N ILE A 85 10.89 0.31 8.17
CA ILE A 85 11.78 1.01 7.25
C ILE A 85 11.00 2.03 6.42
N PRO A 86 11.52 3.25 6.22
CA PRO A 86 10.91 4.25 5.36
C PRO A 86 10.75 3.77 3.92
N LYS A 87 9.66 4.19 3.28
CA LYS A 87 9.36 3.90 1.86
C LYS A 87 9.11 5.20 1.12
N ILE A 88 9.62 5.29 -0.10
CA ILE A 88 9.33 6.41 -1.00
C ILE A 88 8.48 5.89 -2.16
N GLN A 89 7.42 6.59 -2.47
CA GLN A 89 6.59 6.37 -3.66
C GLN A 89 6.73 7.58 -4.58
N LEU A 90 7.09 7.32 -5.83
CA LEU A 90 7.11 8.30 -6.91
C LEU A 90 5.97 7.95 -7.85
N GLY A 91 5.13 8.92 -8.16
CA GLY A 91 3.96 8.73 -9.01
C GLY A 91 3.96 9.69 -10.19
N LEU A 92 3.54 9.19 -11.33
CA LEU A 92 3.32 9.93 -12.56
C LEU A 92 1.97 9.49 -13.13
N SER A 93 1.11 10.46 -13.47
CA SER A 93 -0.13 10.14 -14.19
C SER A 93 -0.46 11.15 -15.26
N LYS A 94 -1.32 10.72 -16.19
CA LYS A 94 -1.79 11.53 -17.31
C LYS A 94 -3.26 11.28 -17.55
N ASP A 95 -4.03 12.39 -17.56
CA ASP A 95 -5.43 12.40 -17.95
C ASP A 95 -5.57 12.69 -19.45
N PHE A 96 -6.38 11.89 -20.14
CA PHE A 96 -6.79 12.08 -21.52
C PHE A 96 -8.31 12.17 -21.57
N TYR A 97 -8.83 13.09 -22.36
CA TYR A 97 -10.28 13.27 -22.55
C TYR A 97 -10.62 13.04 -24.02
N PHE A 98 -11.64 12.23 -24.28
CA PHE A 98 -12.12 11.89 -25.61
C PHE A 98 -13.58 12.36 -25.77
N GLY A 99 -13.74 13.51 -26.41
CA GLY A 99 -15.03 14.19 -26.43
C GLY A 99 -15.41 14.72 -25.03
N ASN A 100 -16.69 14.67 -24.73
CA ASN A 100 -17.24 15.10 -23.43
C ASN A 100 -17.59 13.92 -22.51
N ASP A 101 -17.55 12.70 -23.05
CA ASP A 101 -18.16 11.55 -22.38
C ASP A 101 -17.12 10.59 -21.80
N TYR A 102 -15.91 10.52 -22.39
CA TYR A 102 -14.91 9.53 -22.00
C TYR A 102 -13.66 10.17 -21.47
N SER A 103 -13.15 9.61 -20.36
CA SER A 103 -11.85 9.91 -19.81
C SER A 103 -10.98 8.66 -19.73
N LEU A 104 -9.68 8.82 -19.87
CA LEU A 104 -8.68 7.78 -19.64
C LEU A 104 -7.59 8.37 -18.74
N LEU A 105 -7.40 7.79 -17.58
CA LEU A 105 -6.26 8.06 -16.71
C LEU A 105 -5.26 6.93 -16.86
N SER A 106 -4.01 7.26 -17.17
CA SER A 106 -2.87 6.33 -17.09
C SER A 106 -1.98 6.73 -15.92
N ALA A 107 -1.56 5.75 -15.12
CA ALA A 107 -0.73 5.98 -13.94
C ALA A 107 0.46 5.01 -13.91
N PHE A 108 1.58 5.52 -13.44
CA PHE A 108 2.80 4.77 -13.19
C PHE A 108 3.38 5.16 -11.85
N ASP A 109 3.64 4.19 -11.00
CA ASP A 109 4.24 4.39 -9.69
C ASP A 109 5.53 3.58 -9.56
N LEU A 110 6.50 4.13 -8.81
CA LEU A 110 7.70 3.44 -8.36
C LEU A 110 7.72 3.45 -6.84
N PHE A 111 7.74 2.28 -6.24
CA PHE A 111 7.92 2.11 -4.81
C PHE A 111 9.39 1.78 -4.54
N LEU A 112 10.02 2.62 -3.72
CA LEU A 112 11.41 2.50 -3.30
C LEU A 112 11.43 2.10 -1.83
N MET A 113 12.12 1.02 -1.51
CA MET A 113 12.32 0.54 -0.15
C MET A 113 13.82 0.46 0.13
N PHE A 114 14.26 0.93 1.30
CA PHE A 114 15.68 0.93 1.68
C PHE A 114 16.04 -0.36 2.41
N ASP A 115 15.79 -1.48 1.74
CA ASP A 115 16.10 -2.83 2.20
C ASP A 115 16.22 -3.77 1.00
N GLU A 116 16.82 -4.92 1.20
CA GLU A 116 16.81 -6.01 0.24
C GLU A 116 15.47 -6.76 0.32
N THR A 117 14.77 -6.85 -0.81
CA THR A 117 13.48 -7.56 -0.92
C THR A 117 13.48 -8.50 -2.13
N ASN A 118 12.37 -9.20 -2.34
CA ASN A 118 12.16 -10.03 -3.54
C ASN A 118 11.66 -9.22 -4.75
N ASP A 119 11.68 -7.89 -4.69
CA ASP A 119 11.23 -7.03 -5.79
C ASP A 119 12.04 -7.27 -7.06
N ILE A 120 11.45 -6.91 -8.21
CA ILE A 120 12.03 -7.14 -9.54
C ILE A 120 13.44 -6.53 -9.67
N LEU A 121 13.65 -5.36 -9.08
CA LEU A 121 14.95 -4.71 -8.96
C LEU A 121 15.29 -4.58 -7.48
N SER A 122 16.18 -5.44 -6.99
CA SER A 122 16.61 -5.43 -5.60
C SER A 122 18.13 -5.53 -5.52
N THR A 123 18.68 -4.70 -4.64
CA THR A 123 20.09 -4.69 -4.24
C THR A 123 20.16 -4.80 -2.72
N SER A 124 21.34 -4.93 -2.16
CA SER A 124 21.56 -4.98 -0.70
C SER A 124 21.16 -3.70 0.04
N ILE A 125 20.88 -2.60 -0.67
CA ILE A 125 20.62 -1.28 -0.06
C ILE A 125 19.25 -0.75 -0.44
N ILE A 126 18.77 -1.05 -1.66
CA ILE A 126 17.53 -0.49 -2.19
C ILE A 126 16.81 -1.50 -3.09
N SER A 127 15.50 -1.54 -2.94
CA SER A 127 14.58 -2.31 -3.79
C SER A 127 13.59 -1.39 -4.47
N ILE A 128 13.23 -1.71 -5.71
CA ILE A 128 12.33 -0.93 -6.54
C ILE A 128 11.21 -1.83 -7.06
N ASN A 129 9.97 -1.44 -6.80
CA ASN A 129 8.79 -2.13 -7.29
C ASN A 129 7.94 -1.17 -8.13
N PRO A 130 7.81 -1.38 -9.43
CA PRO A 130 6.93 -0.58 -10.28
C PRO A 130 5.47 -1.00 -10.15
N ALA A 131 4.55 -0.08 -10.40
CA ALA A 131 3.13 -0.37 -10.59
C ALA A 131 2.57 0.44 -11.76
N LEU A 132 1.61 -0.14 -12.46
CA LEU A 132 0.93 0.44 -13.60
C LEU A 132 -0.58 0.41 -13.36
N GLY A 133 -1.28 1.47 -13.76
CA GLY A 133 -2.73 1.56 -13.65
C GLY A 133 -3.35 2.28 -14.83
N LEU A 134 -4.53 1.83 -15.22
CA LEU A 134 -5.40 2.48 -16.20
C LEU A 134 -6.81 2.58 -15.61
N GLU A 135 -7.45 3.73 -15.81
CA GLU A 135 -8.84 3.96 -15.49
C GLU A 135 -9.55 4.53 -16.71
N ILE A 136 -10.66 3.94 -17.07
CA ILE A 136 -11.56 4.44 -18.11
C ILE A 136 -12.81 4.97 -17.40
N GLY A 137 -13.11 6.25 -17.59
CA GLY A 137 -14.31 6.91 -17.09
C GLY A 137 -15.33 7.15 -18.21
N TYR A 138 -16.61 7.02 -17.88
CA TYR A 138 -17.72 7.36 -18.74
C TYR A 138 -18.63 8.38 -18.05
N ILE A 139 -18.80 9.56 -18.66
CA ILE A 139 -19.61 10.71 -18.21
C ILE A 139 -19.39 11.08 -16.72
N ASP A 140 -18.17 10.86 -16.22
CA ASP A 140 -17.81 11.03 -14.81
C ASP A 140 -18.69 10.25 -13.81
N LEU A 141 -19.43 9.27 -14.30
CA LEU A 141 -20.36 8.46 -13.52
C LEU A 141 -19.82 7.07 -13.21
N VAL A 142 -19.25 6.40 -14.22
CA VAL A 142 -18.77 5.02 -14.09
C VAL A 142 -17.31 4.97 -14.42
N PHE A 143 -16.53 4.26 -13.60
CA PHE A 143 -15.09 4.09 -13.78
C PHE A 143 -14.73 2.60 -13.75
N LEU A 144 -13.97 2.17 -14.75
CA LEU A 144 -13.37 0.83 -14.80
C LEU A 144 -11.87 0.99 -14.63
N ARG A 145 -11.30 0.21 -13.71
CA ARG A 145 -9.88 0.29 -13.31
C ARG A 145 -9.21 -1.06 -13.52
N ILE A 146 -8.03 -1.02 -14.10
CA ILE A 146 -7.15 -2.18 -14.17
C ILE A 146 -5.75 -1.75 -13.74
N GLY A 147 -5.02 -2.66 -13.10
CA GLY A 147 -3.66 -2.38 -12.65
C GLY A 147 -2.84 -3.63 -12.51
N ALA A 148 -1.53 -3.43 -12.49
CA ALA A 148 -0.56 -4.46 -12.18
C ALA A 148 0.54 -3.86 -11.30
N GLY A 149 0.93 -4.58 -10.27
CA GLY A 149 1.97 -4.17 -9.35
C GLY A 149 2.56 -5.37 -8.61
N ASN A 150 3.33 -5.09 -7.57
CA ASN A 150 3.96 -6.11 -6.75
C ASN A 150 4.75 -7.14 -7.59
N PHE A 151 5.61 -6.62 -8.48
CA PHE A 151 6.47 -7.47 -9.31
C PHE A 151 7.60 -8.05 -8.46
N GLN A 152 7.60 -9.36 -8.27
CA GLN A 152 8.52 -10.07 -7.39
C GLN A 152 9.25 -11.21 -8.11
N LYS A 153 10.44 -11.54 -7.63
CA LYS A 153 11.18 -12.74 -8.03
C LYS A 153 10.91 -13.83 -6.99
N GLU A 154 10.28 -14.90 -7.43
CA GLU A 154 9.97 -16.06 -6.60
C GLU A 154 10.83 -17.24 -7.02
N LEU A 155 11.44 -17.92 -6.05
CA LEU A 155 12.17 -19.15 -6.29
C LEU A 155 11.18 -20.30 -6.40
N ASP A 156 11.12 -20.95 -7.57
CA ASP A 156 10.41 -22.21 -7.75
C ASP A 156 11.12 -23.36 -7.03
N TYR A 157 10.41 -24.45 -6.80
CA TYR A 157 10.97 -25.69 -6.22
C TYR A 157 12.20 -26.24 -6.99
N SER A 158 12.37 -25.85 -8.27
CA SER A 158 13.54 -26.19 -9.09
C SER A 158 14.73 -25.25 -8.92
N GLY A 159 14.63 -24.21 -8.05
CA GLY A 159 15.67 -23.19 -7.85
C GLY A 159 15.75 -22.14 -8.98
N LYS A 160 14.75 -22.05 -9.85
CA LYS A 160 14.65 -20.99 -10.87
C LYS A 160 13.88 -19.80 -10.34
N ASN A 161 14.35 -18.59 -10.67
CA ASN A 161 13.60 -17.36 -10.42
C ASN A 161 12.47 -17.23 -11.44
N ASN A 162 11.23 -17.22 -10.96
CA ASN A 162 10.04 -16.86 -11.73
C ASN A 162 9.61 -15.44 -11.37
N LEU A 163 9.13 -14.71 -12.37
CA LEU A 163 8.54 -13.39 -12.17
C LEU A 163 7.06 -13.57 -11.80
N SER A 164 6.68 -13.06 -10.65
CA SER A 164 5.31 -12.96 -10.17
C SER A 164 4.87 -11.50 -10.19
N PHE A 165 3.59 -11.23 -10.40
CA PHE A 165 2.97 -9.91 -10.30
C PHE A 165 1.51 -10.04 -9.88
N GLN A 166 0.95 -8.97 -9.31
CA GLN A 166 -0.43 -8.94 -8.85
C GLN A 166 -1.29 -8.08 -9.80
N PRO A 167 -2.21 -8.69 -10.57
CA PRO A 167 -3.23 -7.96 -11.29
C PRO A 167 -4.33 -7.47 -10.35
N ASN A 168 -4.87 -6.28 -10.63
CA ASN A 168 -5.94 -5.66 -9.86
C ASN A 168 -7.03 -5.17 -10.80
N PHE A 169 -8.29 -5.31 -10.39
CA PHE A 169 -9.45 -4.85 -11.12
C PHE A 169 -10.35 -4.02 -10.21
N GLY A 170 -10.96 -2.97 -10.75
CA GLY A 170 -11.85 -2.13 -9.98
C GLY A 170 -13.00 -1.57 -10.81
N ILE A 171 -14.09 -1.29 -10.13
CA ILE A 171 -15.23 -0.54 -10.66
C ILE A 171 -15.60 0.54 -9.67
N GLY A 172 -15.93 1.73 -10.18
CA GLY A 172 -16.36 2.88 -9.38
C GLY A 172 -17.60 3.53 -9.96
N PHE A 173 -18.42 4.08 -9.08
CA PHE A 173 -19.59 4.89 -9.41
C PHE A 173 -19.51 6.20 -8.65
N ASN A 174 -19.63 7.32 -9.38
CA ASN A 174 -19.65 8.66 -8.79
C ASN A 174 -21.05 9.23 -8.94
N LEU A 175 -21.78 9.31 -7.85
CA LEU A 175 -23.18 9.75 -7.79
C LEU A 175 -23.28 11.08 -7.04
N SER A 176 -22.97 12.19 -7.73
CA SER A 176 -23.02 13.54 -7.13
C SER A 176 -22.12 13.69 -5.90
N ASN A 177 -22.63 13.39 -4.71
CA ASN A 177 -21.91 13.52 -3.43
C ASN A 177 -21.38 12.18 -2.92
N PHE A 178 -21.67 11.08 -3.62
CA PHE A 178 -21.23 9.74 -3.24
C PHE A 178 -20.30 9.15 -4.29
N GLU A 179 -19.17 8.65 -3.87
CA GLU A 179 -18.34 7.77 -4.67
C GLU A 179 -18.34 6.38 -4.02
N ILE A 180 -18.75 5.38 -4.78
CA ILE A 180 -18.75 3.98 -4.36
C ILE A 180 -17.74 3.26 -5.25
N SER A 181 -16.80 2.57 -4.67
CA SER A 181 -15.79 1.82 -5.40
C SER A 181 -15.65 0.41 -4.85
N TYR A 182 -15.45 -0.52 -5.75
CA TYR A 182 -15.10 -1.91 -5.46
C TYR A 182 -13.81 -2.27 -6.18
N ALA A 183 -12.91 -2.96 -5.49
CA ALA A 183 -11.70 -3.49 -6.08
C ALA A 183 -11.50 -4.96 -5.69
N LEU A 184 -11.07 -5.74 -6.67
CA LEU A 184 -10.56 -7.08 -6.53
C LEU A 184 -9.05 -7.02 -6.72
N THR A 185 -8.31 -7.37 -5.69
CA THR A 185 -6.84 -7.25 -5.64
C THR A 185 -6.21 -8.52 -5.08
N ASP A 186 -4.89 -8.58 -5.04
CA ASP A 186 -4.09 -9.71 -4.55
C ASP A 186 -4.39 -11.03 -5.31
N ILE A 187 -4.79 -10.93 -6.59
CA ILE A 187 -5.10 -12.08 -7.40
C ILE A 187 -3.79 -12.80 -7.74
N GLY A 188 -3.70 -14.09 -7.35
CA GLY A 188 -2.52 -14.90 -7.65
C GLY A 188 -1.37 -14.71 -6.66
N ASP A 189 -1.57 -14.02 -5.55
CA ASP A 189 -0.64 -14.04 -4.43
C ASP A 189 -0.56 -15.44 -3.82
N GLN A 190 0.65 -15.86 -3.43
CA GLN A 190 0.88 -17.14 -2.73
C GLN A 190 0.44 -17.09 -1.26
N SER A 191 -0.20 -16.03 -0.81
CA SER A 191 -0.77 -15.93 0.53
C SER A 191 -1.92 -16.93 0.72
N THR A 192 -2.29 -17.17 1.96
CA THR A 192 -3.41 -18.06 2.33
C THR A 192 -4.76 -17.56 1.79
N ALA A 193 -4.88 -16.27 1.48
CA ALA A 193 -6.02 -15.66 0.81
C ALA A 193 -5.72 -15.50 -0.68
N LEU A 194 -6.49 -16.17 -1.53
CA LEU A 194 -6.30 -16.17 -2.99
C LEU A 194 -6.59 -14.81 -3.64
N TYR A 195 -7.32 -13.94 -2.97
CA TYR A 195 -7.69 -12.60 -3.42
C TYR A 195 -8.28 -11.77 -2.28
N SER A 196 -8.25 -10.45 -2.43
CA SER A 196 -8.85 -9.49 -1.50
C SER A 196 -9.95 -8.68 -2.17
N ASN A 197 -11.05 -8.45 -1.44
CA ASN A 197 -12.16 -7.60 -1.87
C ASN A 197 -12.14 -6.31 -1.05
N ILE A 198 -12.11 -5.17 -1.73
CA ILE A 198 -12.09 -3.85 -1.10
C ILE A 198 -13.32 -3.08 -1.53
N PHE A 199 -14.14 -2.68 -0.55
CA PHE A 199 -15.26 -1.78 -0.75
C PHE A 199 -14.93 -0.42 -0.14
N SER A 200 -15.16 0.65 -0.89
CA SER A 200 -14.96 2.02 -0.45
C SER A 200 -16.18 2.86 -0.73
N ILE A 201 -16.57 3.67 0.24
CA ILE A 201 -17.62 4.68 0.11
C ILE A 201 -17.02 6.00 0.55
N LYS A 202 -17.05 6.99 -0.32
CA LYS A 202 -16.66 8.36 -0.03
C LYS A 202 -17.89 9.25 -0.13
N PHE A 203 -18.03 10.15 0.84
CA PHE A 203 -19.11 11.13 0.88
C PHE A 203 -18.52 12.53 1.00
N ASP A 204 -18.85 13.41 0.06
CA ASP A 204 -18.42 14.81 0.08
C ASP A 204 -19.46 15.66 0.81
N ILE A 205 -19.10 16.15 2.00
CA ILE A 205 -19.97 16.96 2.87
C ILE A 205 -20.10 18.39 2.35
N PHE A 206 -19.06 18.89 1.67
CA PHE A 206 -19.04 20.25 1.11
C PHE A 206 -18.97 20.18 -0.41
N ASN A 207 -20.08 20.44 -1.06
CA ASN A 207 -20.15 20.60 -2.51
C ASN A 207 -19.68 22.02 -2.86
N SER A 208 -18.37 22.25 -2.97
CA SER A 208 -17.86 23.51 -3.56
C SER A 208 -17.90 23.38 -5.08
N ARG A 209 -19.02 23.74 -5.67
CA ARG A 209 -19.12 24.06 -7.10
C ARG A 209 -18.42 25.38 -7.41
#